data_b99b5dc41b51d64a2e33607fcbd21bde
#
_entry.id   b99b5dc41b51d64a2e33607fcbd21bde
#
_cell.length_a   1.000
_cell.length_b   1.000
_cell.length_c   1.000
_cell.angle_alpha   90.00
_cell.angle_beta   90.00
_cell.angle_gamma   90.00
#
_symmetry.space_group_name_H-M   'P 1'
#
loop_
_entity.id
_entity.type
_entity.pdbx_description
1 polymer ?
#
loop_
_entity_poly.entity_id
_entity_poly.type
_entity_poly.pdbx_seq_one_letter_code
_entity_poly.pdbx_strand_id
1 'polypeptide(L)'
;MQVALEKIVVKPGQQLLLQDISWSDLEEILADLGEHRGSRISYSDGALEIMVPLSEHEKHKEIIGDLVKILLDRLEVNFESLASTTFKSEAMKQALEADACFYIQNYQAVIGKDRLDLTIDPPPDLALEIDITNRTQFDNYLLLKVPELWRYSKKGLQIYLLQN
;
A
#
# COMPACT_ATOMS: atom_id res chain seq x y z
N MET A 1 -21.65 -16.58 17.30
CA MET A 1 -22.18 -16.40 15.90
C MET A 1 -20.99 -16.06 15.04
N GLN A 2 -20.70 -16.83 14.04
CA GLN A 2 -19.60 -16.59 13.10
C GLN A 2 -20.18 -16.01 11.81
N VAL A 3 -19.64 -14.90 11.33
CA VAL A 3 -20.09 -14.26 10.09
C VAL A 3 -19.03 -14.53 9.02
N ALA A 4 -19.43 -15.13 7.91
CA ALA A 4 -18.53 -15.37 6.79
C ALA A 4 -18.14 -14.04 6.11
N LEU A 5 -16.88 -13.92 5.73
CA LEU A 5 -16.29 -12.68 5.18
C LEU A 5 -17.05 -12.18 3.93
N GLU A 6 -17.49 -13.09 3.08
CA GLU A 6 -18.29 -12.82 1.87
C GLU A 6 -19.63 -12.12 2.12
N LYS A 7 -20.10 -12.13 3.38
CA LYS A 7 -21.34 -11.42 3.78
C LYS A 7 -21.08 -9.98 4.24
N ILE A 8 -19.83 -9.59 4.34
CA ILE A 8 -19.43 -8.25 4.74
C ILE A 8 -19.30 -7.40 3.49
N VAL A 9 -20.10 -6.32 3.42
CA VAL A 9 -20.06 -5.39 2.29
C VAL A 9 -19.54 -4.05 2.77
N VAL A 10 -18.36 -3.68 2.30
CA VAL A 10 -17.78 -2.34 2.51
C VAL A 10 -18.06 -1.52 1.25
N LYS A 11 -18.73 -0.38 1.40
CA LYS A 11 -19.07 0.50 0.27
C LYS A 11 -17.90 1.43 -0.07
N PRO A 12 -17.81 1.94 -1.32
CA PRO A 12 -16.82 2.93 -1.68
C PRO A 12 -16.76 4.12 -0.71
N GLY A 13 -15.56 4.49 -0.28
CA GLY A 13 -15.33 5.54 0.71
C GLY A 13 -15.53 5.13 2.17
N GLN A 14 -15.89 3.87 2.43
CA GLN A 14 -16.02 3.32 3.78
C GLN A 14 -14.84 2.42 4.13
N GLN A 15 -14.62 2.27 5.43
CA GLN A 15 -13.62 1.37 6.01
C GLN A 15 -14.26 0.45 7.04
N LEU A 16 -13.71 -0.74 7.18
CA LEU A 16 -13.98 -1.72 8.21
C LEU A 16 -12.72 -1.91 9.04
N LEU A 17 -12.82 -1.79 10.35
CA LEU A 17 -11.75 -2.07 11.29
C LEU A 17 -12.06 -3.37 12.05
N LEU A 18 -11.16 -4.33 11.96
CA LEU A 18 -11.19 -5.57 12.72
C LEU A 18 -10.05 -5.53 13.74
N GLN A 19 -10.31 -5.99 14.97
CA GLN A 19 -9.33 -6.07 16.05
C GLN A 19 -9.07 -7.51 16.46
N ASP A 20 -7.97 -7.73 17.15
CA ASP A 20 -7.54 -9.05 17.63
C ASP A 20 -7.35 -10.07 16.49
N ILE A 21 -6.93 -9.59 15.31
CA ILE A 21 -6.61 -10.42 14.15
C ILE A 21 -5.18 -10.93 14.29
N SER A 22 -5.01 -12.26 14.35
CA SER A 22 -3.68 -12.87 14.31
C SER A 22 -3.07 -12.79 12.90
N TRP A 23 -1.75 -13.05 12.78
CA TRP A 23 -1.11 -13.12 11.46
C TRP A 23 -1.72 -14.23 10.57
N SER A 24 -2.05 -15.38 11.18
CA SER A 24 -2.73 -16.48 10.47
C SER A 24 -4.10 -16.06 9.94
N ASP A 25 -4.90 -15.33 10.75
CA ASP A 25 -6.20 -14.82 10.33
C ASP A 25 -6.05 -13.82 9.20
N LEU A 26 -5.01 -12.94 9.24
CA LEU A 26 -4.70 -12.01 8.15
C LEU A 26 -4.42 -12.75 6.84
N GLU A 27 -3.60 -13.81 6.87
CA GLU A 27 -3.28 -14.59 5.68
C GLU A 27 -4.52 -15.29 5.09
N GLU A 28 -5.39 -15.83 5.94
CA GLU A 28 -6.66 -16.41 5.52
C GLU A 28 -7.59 -15.35 4.89
N ILE A 29 -7.73 -14.19 5.53
CA ILE A 29 -8.52 -13.07 5.01
C ILE A 29 -7.99 -12.60 3.66
N LEU A 30 -6.67 -12.47 3.50
CA LEU A 30 -6.06 -12.08 2.23
C LEU A 30 -6.31 -13.11 1.14
N ALA A 31 -6.24 -14.40 1.47
CA ALA A 31 -6.54 -15.47 0.53
C ALA A 31 -8.01 -15.45 0.08
N ASP A 32 -8.94 -15.24 1.01
CA ASP A 32 -10.38 -15.17 0.73
C ASP A 32 -10.75 -13.92 -0.10
N LEU A 33 -10.12 -12.77 0.17
CA LEU A 33 -10.32 -11.54 -0.59
C LEU A 33 -9.77 -11.62 -2.02
N GLY A 34 -8.75 -12.46 -2.25
CA GLY A 34 -8.11 -12.65 -3.54
C GLY A 34 -7.23 -11.47 -3.98
N GLU A 35 -6.53 -11.67 -5.10
CA GLU A 35 -5.55 -10.69 -5.61
C GLU A 35 -6.21 -9.53 -6.38
N HIS A 36 -7.37 -9.75 -6.98
CA HIS A 36 -8.09 -8.76 -7.80
C HIS A 36 -9.19 -8.01 -7.01
N ARG A 37 -8.99 -7.85 -5.72
CA ARG A 37 -9.94 -7.14 -4.86
C ARG A 37 -9.96 -5.65 -5.15
N GLY A 38 -11.13 -5.03 -5.07
CA GLY A 38 -11.29 -3.58 -5.14
C GLY A 38 -11.04 -2.85 -3.81
N SER A 39 -10.62 -3.58 -2.76
CA SER A 39 -10.33 -3.03 -1.43
C SER A 39 -8.83 -2.90 -1.20
N ARG A 40 -8.45 -1.98 -0.31
CA ARG A 40 -7.09 -1.80 0.23
C ARG A 40 -7.05 -2.30 1.64
N ILE A 41 -5.91 -2.81 2.06
CA ILE A 41 -5.70 -3.31 3.42
C ILE A 41 -4.56 -2.57 4.12
N SER A 42 -4.70 -2.44 5.44
CA SER A 42 -3.63 -2.04 6.33
C SER A 42 -3.73 -2.85 7.61
N TYR A 43 -2.64 -3.47 8.04
CA TYR A 43 -2.58 -4.27 9.26
C TYR A 43 -1.41 -3.82 10.13
N SER A 44 -1.68 -3.64 11.40
CA SER A 44 -0.69 -3.29 12.40
C SER A 44 -1.03 -3.93 13.74
N ASP A 45 -0.17 -4.84 14.18
CA ASP A 45 -0.21 -5.48 15.51
C ASP A 45 -1.63 -5.92 15.96
N GLY A 46 -2.32 -6.67 15.10
CA GLY A 46 -3.66 -7.23 15.37
C GLY A 46 -4.84 -6.35 14.94
N ALA A 47 -4.60 -5.13 14.49
CA ALA A 47 -5.63 -4.27 13.90
C ALA A 47 -5.58 -4.36 12.37
N LEU A 48 -6.65 -4.86 11.75
CA LEU A 48 -6.80 -4.93 10.29
C LEU A 48 -7.84 -3.93 9.83
N GLU A 49 -7.44 -3.03 8.96
CA GLU A 49 -8.32 -2.11 8.26
C GLU A 49 -8.52 -2.55 6.81
N ILE A 50 -9.77 -2.58 6.36
CA ILE A 50 -10.17 -2.86 4.97
C ILE A 50 -10.94 -1.66 4.46
N MET A 51 -10.47 -1.03 3.38
CA MET A 51 -11.05 0.17 2.81
C MET A 51 -11.36 -0.02 1.34
N VAL A 52 -12.48 0.53 0.86
CA VAL A 52 -12.82 0.58 -0.57
C VAL A 52 -12.65 2.03 -1.06
N PRO A 53 -11.69 2.30 -1.96
CA PRO A 53 -11.44 3.65 -2.44
C PRO A 53 -12.59 4.22 -3.27
N LEU A 54 -12.67 5.55 -3.33
CA LEU A 54 -13.55 6.28 -4.22
C LEU A 54 -12.91 6.43 -5.61
N SER A 55 -13.72 6.64 -6.65
CA SER A 55 -13.23 6.92 -8.00
C SER A 55 -12.32 8.16 -8.07
N GLU A 56 -12.58 9.16 -7.22
CA GLU A 56 -11.75 10.36 -7.11
C GLU A 56 -10.33 10.01 -6.61
N HIS A 57 -10.23 9.09 -5.68
CA HIS A 57 -8.97 8.55 -5.18
C HIS A 57 -8.15 7.93 -6.32
N GLU A 58 -8.75 7.03 -7.11
CA GLU A 58 -8.08 6.38 -8.24
C GLU A 58 -7.61 7.39 -9.28
N LYS A 59 -8.42 8.43 -9.57
CA LYS A 59 -8.02 9.50 -10.51
C LYS A 59 -6.77 10.25 -10.04
N HIS A 60 -6.68 10.61 -8.77
CA HIS A 60 -5.50 11.31 -8.25
C HIS A 60 -4.27 10.39 -8.21
N LYS A 61 -4.46 9.12 -7.90
CA LYS A 61 -3.40 8.11 -7.95
C LYS A 61 -2.77 8.03 -9.35
N GLU A 62 -3.59 7.92 -10.38
CA GLU A 62 -3.12 7.87 -11.77
C GLU A 62 -2.35 9.16 -12.15
N ILE A 63 -2.91 10.34 -11.89
CA ILE A 63 -2.28 11.61 -12.24
C ILE A 63 -0.92 11.76 -11.57
N ILE A 64 -0.82 11.49 -10.26
CA ILE A 64 0.44 11.67 -9.52
C ILE A 64 1.42 10.56 -9.86
N GLY A 65 0.94 9.32 -10.04
CA GLY A 65 1.77 8.22 -10.50
C GLY A 65 2.40 8.49 -11.87
N ASP A 66 1.64 9.03 -12.81
CA ASP A 66 2.14 9.42 -14.13
C ASP A 66 3.15 10.58 -14.04
N LEU A 67 2.93 11.53 -13.14
CA LEU A 67 3.89 12.59 -12.86
C LEU A 67 5.24 12.04 -12.42
N VAL A 68 5.24 11.06 -11.49
CA VAL A 68 6.48 10.39 -11.03
C VAL A 68 7.17 9.69 -12.20
N LYS A 69 6.42 8.92 -13.01
CA LYS A 69 6.98 8.21 -14.18
C LYS A 69 7.60 9.16 -15.18
N ILE A 70 6.90 10.27 -15.52
CA ILE A 70 7.41 11.30 -16.44
C ILE A 70 8.68 11.94 -15.88
N LEU A 71 8.73 12.22 -14.57
CA LEU A 71 9.89 12.79 -13.93
C LEU A 71 11.10 11.86 -14.03
N LEU A 72 10.91 10.57 -13.70
CA LEU A 72 11.97 9.56 -13.75
C LEU A 72 12.47 9.35 -15.19
N ASP A 73 11.55 9.29 -16.15
CA ASP A 73 11.87 9.18 -17.58
C ASP A 73 12.70 10.38 -18.09
N ARG A 74 12.31 11.61 -17.71
CA ARG A 74 13.04 12.84 -18.06
C ARG A 74 14.42 12.94 -17.43
N LEU A 75 14.61 12.31 -16.27
CA LEU A 75 15.89 12.21 -15.58
C LEU A 75 16.73 11.03 -16.09
N GLU A 76 16.23 10.26 -17.05
CA GLU A 76 16.85 9.03 -17.59
C GLU A 76 17.18 8.00 -16.49
N VAL A 77 16.32 7.92 -15.48
CA VAL A 77 16.43 7.00 -14.34
C VAL A 77 15.57 5.77 -14.61
N ASN A 78 16.20 4.60 -14.58
CA ASN A 78 15.46 3.33 -14.66
C ASN A 78 14.64 3.10 -13.39
N PHE A 79 13.46 2.56 -13.56
CA PHE A 79 12.57 2.23 -12.44
C PHE A 79 11.63 1.09 -12.80
N GLU A 80 11.09 0.43 -11.75
CA GLU A 80 9.95 -0.47 -11.86
C GLU A 80 8.78 0.15 -11.10
N SER A 81 7.64 0.32 -11.76
CA SER A 81 6.43 0.87 -11.15
C SER A 81 5.44 -0.25 -10.88
N LEU A 82 5.11 -0.45 -9.63
CA LEU A 82 4.10 -1.39 -9.22
C LEU A 82 2.83 -0.61 -8.82
N ALA A 83 1.69 -1.10 -9.29
CA ALA A 83 0.39 -0.62 -8.87
C ALA A 83 0.17 -0.96 -7.38
N SER A 84 -1.07 -0.98 -6.94
CA SER A 84 -1.41 -1.41 -5.58
C SER A 84 -0.77 -2.77 -5.27
N THR A 85 0.20 -2.74 -4.38
CA THR A 85 1.00 -3.91 -4.00
C THR A 85 0.94 -4.07 -2.50
N THR A 86 0.63 -5.29 -2.05
CA THR A 86 0.62 -5.61 -0.62
C THR A 86 2.05 -5.87 -0.16
N PHE A 87 2.52 -5.05 0.76
CA PHE A 87 3.77 -5.24 1.50
C PHE A 87 3.44 -5.84 2.84
N LYS A 88 4.09 -6.94 3.20
CA LYS A 88 3.85 -7.60 4.48
C LYS A 88 5.14 -8.13 5.11
N SER A 89 5.20 -8.08 6.44
CA SER A 89 6.28 -8.60 7.25
C SER A 89 5.71 -9.18 8.54
N GLU A 90 5.72 -10.50 8.66
CA GLU A 90 5.26 -11.19 9.87
C GLU A 90 6.11 -10.82 11.09
N ALA A 91 7.44 -10.73 10.91
CA ALA A 91 8.36 -10.35 11.98
C ALA A 91 8.08 -8.97 12.58
N MET A 92 7.55 -8.04 11.76
CA MET A 92 7.15 -6.70 12.18
C MET A 92 5.67 -6.61 12.52
N LYS A 93 4.88 -7.67 12.29
CA LYS A 93 3.41 -7.69 12.39
C LYS A 93 2.77 -6.53 11.63
N GLN A 94 3.25 -6.28 10.41
CA GLN A 94 2.81 -5.20 9.55
C GLN A 94 2.45 -5.71 8.17
N ALA A 95 1.31 -5.24 7.65
CA ALA A 95 0.98 -5.35 6.24
C ALA A 95 0.29 -4.07 5.80
N LEU A 96 0.62 -3.58 4.62
CA LEU A 96 -0.07 -2.45 4.02
C LEU A 96 -0.09 -2.58 2.50
N GLU A 97 -1.04 -1.92 1.89
CA GLU A 97 -1.17 -1.83 0.45
C GLU A 97 -1.07 -0.37 0.03
N ALA A 98 0.11 0.01 -0.46
CA ALA A 98 0.33 1.34 -1.03
C ALA A 98 -0.54 1.53 -2.29
N ASP A 99 -0.98 2.76 -2.55
CA ASP A 99 -1.74 3.07 -3.76
C ASP A 99 -0.91 2.90 -5.02
N ALA A 100 0.35 3.30 -4.97
CA ALA A 100 1.37 2.99 -5.96
C ALA A 100 2.74 3.00 -5.30
N CYS A 101 3.69 2.29 -5.88
CA CYS A 101 5.07 2.31 -5.42
C CYS A 101 6.05 2.22 -6.59
N PHE A 102 7.26 2.71 -6.34
CA PHE A 102 8.33 2.79 -7.33
C PHE A 102 9.62 2.24 -6.73
N TYR A 103 10.21 1.30 -7.44
CA TYR A 103 11.55 0.82 -7.23
C TYR A 103 12.48 1.55 -8.19
N ILE A 104 13.41 2.32 -7.67
CA ILE A 104 14.30 3.21 -8.42
C ILE A 104 15.74 2.71 -8.28
N GLN A 105 16.28 2.72 -7.06
CA GLN A 105 17.62 2.19 -6.80
C GLN A 105 17.63 0.67 -6.86
N ASN A 106 16.58 0.04 -6.39
CA ASN A 106 16.43 -1.40 -6.28
C ASN A 106 15.59 -2.03 -7.39
N TYR A 107 15.36 -1.33 -8.53
CA TYR A 107 14.45 -1.78 -9.57
C TYR A 107 14.80 -3.17 -10.13
N GLN A 108 16.10 -3.49 -10.25
CA GLN A 108 16.57 -4.79 -10.75
C GLN A 108 16.19 -5.96 -9.84
N ALA A 109 16.03 -5.71 -8.54
CA ALA A 109 15.70 -6.75 -7.57
C ALA A 109 14.25 -7.24 -7.70
N VAL A 110 13.39 -6.49 -8.38
CA VAL A 110 11.94 -6.76 -8.47
C VAL A 110 11.44 -7.04 -9.88
N ILE A 111 12.26 -6.83 -10.92
CA ILE A 111 11.90 -7.11 -12.30
C ILE A 111 11.44 -8.57 -12.45
N GLY A 112 10.24 -8.73 -13.04
CA GLY A 112 9.67 -10.05 -13.35
C GLY A 112 9.15 -10.81 -12.13
N LYS A 113 9.03 -10.17 -10.97
CA LYS A 113 8.41 -10.77 -9.78
C LYS A 113 6.92 -10.46 -9.76
N ASP A 114 6.10 -11.49 -9.66
CA ASP A 114 4.65 -11.38 -9.48
C ASP A 114 4.28 -11.06 -8.01
N ARG A 115 5.15 -11.42 -7.06
CA ARG A 115 4.96 -11.22 -5.63
C ARG A 115 6.26 -10.76 -4.97
N LEU A 116 6.12 -9.88 -3.98
CA LEU A 116 7.23 -9.38 -3.19
C LEU A 116 7.15 -9.92 -1.76
N ASP A 117 8.29 -10.31 -1.24
CA ASP A 117 8.46 -10.78 0.13
C ASP A 117 9.51 -9.90 0.82
N LEU A 118 9.09 -9.01 1.70
CA LEU A 118 9.99 -8.08 2.41
C LEU A 118 10.95 -8.75 3.39
N THR A 119 10.92 -10.07 3.53
CA THR A 119 11.98 -10.80 4.25
C THR A 119 13.24 -10.98 3.40
N ILE A 120 13.11 -10.91 2.07
CA ILE A 120 14.17 -11.10 1.09
C ILE A 120 14.27 -9.96 0.07
N ASP A 121 13.15 -9.32 -0.25
CA ASP A 121 13.08 -8.21 -1.19
C ASP A 121 13.23 -6.86 -0.47
N PRO A 122 13.89 -5.87 -1.08
CA PRO A 122 13.94 -4.54 -0.49
C PRO A 122 12.55 -3.89 -0.47
N PRO A 123 12.28 -2.94 0.44
CA PRO A 123 11.10 -2.08 0.33
C PRO A 123 11.18 -1.22 -0.94
N PRO A 124 10.05 -0.65 -1.42
CA PRO A 124 10.10 0.32 -2.50
C PRO A 124 10.87 1.57 -2.11
N ASP A 125 11.50 2.22 -3.07
CA ASP A 125 12.25 3.46 -2.85
C ASP A 125 11.30 4.65 -2.63
N LEU A 126 10.12 4.63 -3.26
CA LEU A 126 9.07 5.62 -3.12
C LEU A 126 7.71 4.94 -3.06
N ALA A 127 6.89 5.33 -2.08
CA ALA A 127 5.48 4.98 -2.01
C ALA A 127 4.60 6.22 -2.22
N LEU A 128 3.46 6.02 -2.87
CA LEU A 128 2.44 7.05 -3.09
C LEU A 128 1.16 6.68 -2.34
N GLU A 129 0.62 7.65 -1.61
CA GLU A 129 -0.66 7.55 -0.91
C GLU A 129 -1.60 8.70 -1.27
N ILE A 130 -2.85 8.38 -1.54
CA ILE A 130 -3.92 9.33 -1.82
C ILE A 130 -4.87 9.38 -0.63
N ASP A 131 -4.74 10.41 0.17
CA ASP A 131 -5.41 10.57 1.47
C ASP A 131 -6.56 11.57 1.38
N ILE A 132 -7.59 11.22 0.61
CA ILE A 132 -8.77 12.07 0.39
C ILE A 132 -9.87 11.76 1.41
N THR A 133 -10.08 10.48 1.70
CA THR A 133 -11.14 9.98 2.58
C THR A 133 -10.64 9.45 3.90
N ASN A 134 -9.51 8.75 3.89
CA ASN A 134 -8.90 8.11 5.05
C ASN A 134 -7.49 8.64 5.28
N ARG A 135 -7.02 8.52 6.51
CA ARG A 135 -5.70 9.00 6.88
C ARG A 135 -4.67 7.88 6.71
N THR A 136 -3.62 8.15 5.95
CA THR A 136 -2.44 7.29 5.84
C THR A 136 -1.84 6.99 7.22
N GLN A 137 -1.55 5.74 7.48
CA GLN A 137 -0.83 5.30 8.68
C GLN A 137 0.68 5.36 8.43
N PHE A 138 1.29 6.51 8.76
CA PHE A 138 2.72 6.76 8.52
C PHE A 138 3.63 5.74 9.19
N ASP A 139 3.28 5.30 10.39
CA ASP A 139 4.10 4.38 11.18
C ASP A 139 4.35 3.06 10.43
N ASN A 140 3.39 2.60 9.62
CA ASN A 140 3.57 1.39 8.82
C ASN A 140 4.68 1.56 7.78
N TYR A 141 4.77 2.72 7.14
CA TYR A 141 5.84 3.03 6.17
C TYR A 141 7.21 3.15 6.83
N LEU A 142 7.26 3.75 8.03
CA LEU A 142 8.49 3.83 8.83
C LEU A 142 8.98 2.44 9.23
N LEU A 143 8.09 1.58 9.71
CA LEU A 143 8.41 0.21 10.12
C LEU A 143 8.90 -0.63 8.93
N LEU A 144 8.28 -0.47 7.76
CA LEU A 144 8.70 -1.14 6.52
C LEU A 144 9.94 -0.49 5.88
N LYS A 145 10.48 0.58 6.48
CA LYS A 145 11.69 1.29 6.03
C LYS A 145 11.60 1.82 4.60
N VAL A 146 10.41 2.30 4.20
CA VAL A 146 10.24 2.97 2.91
C VAL A 146 10.93 4.33 2.97
N PRO A 147 11.95 4.61 2.10
CA PRO A 147 12.76 5.83 2.24
C PRO A 147 12.00 7.11 1.95
N GLU A 148 11.05 7.07 1.01
CA GLU A 148 10.30 8.24 0.57
C GLU A 148 8.81 7.93 0.44
N LEU A 149 7.96 8.78 1.04
CA LEU A 149 6.51 8.69 0.96
C LEU A 149 5.93 9.99 0.41
N TRP A 150 5.25 9.91 -0.72
CA TRP A 150 4.45 10.99 -1.28
C TRP A 150 2.99 10.80 -0.87
N ARG A 151 2.48 11.79 -0.17
CA ARG A 151 1.09 11.79 0.29
C ARG A 151 0.33 12.93 -0.33
N TYR A 152 -0.69 12.63 -1.09
CA TYR A 152 -1.63 13.63 -1.61
C TYR A 152 -2.89 13.68 -0.75
N SER A 153 -3.29 14.88 -0.36
CA SER A 153 -4.49 15.11 0.42
C SER A 153 -5.16 16.42 -0.03
N LYS A 154 -6.28 16.80 0.60
CA LYS A 154 -6.92 18.12 0.38
C LYS A 154 -5.99 19.31 0.63
N LYS A 155 -4.86 19.11 1.32
CA LYS A 155 -3.83 20.12 1.56
C LYS A 155 -2.76 20.19 0.48
N GLY A 156 -2.86 19.35 -0.55
CA GLY A 156 -1.88 19.20 -1.62
C GLY A 156 -0.95 18.01 -1.42
N LEU A 157 0.10 17.96 -2.25
CA LEU A 157 1.14 16.93 -2.19
C LEU A 157 2.17 17.27 -1.12
N GLN A 158 2.44 16.31 -0.25
CA GLN A 158 3.46 16.38 0.80
C GLN A 158 4.45 15.23 0.59
N ILE A 159 5.74 15.52 0.70
CA ILE A 159 6.82 14.56 0.54
C ILE A 159 7.48 14.35 1.90
N TYR A 160 7.57 13.10 2.32
CA TYR A 160 8.19 12.69 3.58
C TYR A 160 9.40 11.82 3.28
N LEU A 161 10.51 12.13 3.91
CA LEU A 161 11.75 11.37 3.80
C LEU A 161 12.03 10.68 5.14
N LEU A 162 12.38 9.40 5.08
CA LEU A 162 12.87 8.66 6.24
C LEU A 162 14.26 9.20 6.60
N GLN A 163 14.38 9.74 7.79
CA GLN A 163 15.67 10.18 8.35
C GLN A 163 16.20 9.08 9.28
N ASN A 164 17.46 8.70 9.06
CA ASN A 164 18.19 7.77 9.92
C ASN A 164 18.61 8.44 11.23
#